data_4bbd9d00cbe29e1ed06421622a42bf1c
#
_entry.id   4bbd9d00cbe29e1ed06421622a42bf1c
#
_cell.length_a   1.000
_cell.length_b   1.000
_cell.length_c   1.000
_cell.angle_alpha   90.00
_cell.angle_beta   90.00
_cell.angle_gamma   90.00
#
_symmetry.space_group_name_H-M   'P 1'
#
loop_
_entity.id
_entity.type
_entity.pdbx_description
1 polymer ?
#
loop_
_entity_poly.entity_id
_entity_poly.type
_entity_poly.pdbx_seq_one_letter_code
_entity_poly.pdbx_strand_id
1 'polypeptide(L)'
;MPAPSPPASATTPPWRSPLFWLLAWALASTASRVLLSQALMWDQAEQTVWSQQLAWGYGPQPPLYTWLQWAVNGVLGPTVLSLAVVKKTLMVLTFVFMFLAARQLMPAPAAWLAALGMWWLPGMGWQALRDLTHTVLLTCLVAATWWLLLRQLRRPSPGGFAALGLALGLGVLSKYSYVLFAGAALVAALSLPQPRRALLSRGWWLAPLIAALLVAPHALWVLQHWQEASSSTLAKLRPAYEATGWRGMLAGLGDLLTMLGLAALPWALMSWWAFGRRAWRTPAPSGDTPPWAVPLLLRYLGLIACGLLAMVVLGNVSNFDGRWIHPLVCMAPMAAFAWRPGLGDRPRGRRRYLGAVLGMALLLWLGGAADPLIDARRGRADRFNWPVVRMAERLRAAGYDGRSPIIASHHIIAGVLRTRFPQAPVTVCDADLPRAAGCVRQAVRAAEARGQGWLMVAADDAAPNGWWLAGTPAGGALPCLQTWALPYRRARADTPPLRLDLMLHPAPIFK
;
A
#
# COMPACT_ATOMS: atom_id res chain seq x y z
N MET A 1 17.71 -36.06 -49.81
CA MET A 1 18.39 -35.23 -48.81
C MET A 1 17.36 -34.78 -47.83
N PRO A 2 17.47 -35.07 -46.52
CA PRO A 2 16.53 -34.54 -45.53
C PRO A 2 16.77 -33.02 -45.35
N ALA A 3 15.67 -32.26 -45.23
CA ALA A 3 15.72 -30.82 -45.02
C ALA A 3 16.47 -30.48 -43.72
N PRO A 4 17.28 -29.39 -43.68
CA PRO A 4 18.00 -28.99 -42.48
C PRO A 4 16.99 -28.64 -41.39
N SER A 5 17.21 -29.22 -40.21
CA SER A 5 16.46 -28.90 -38.99
C SER A 5 16.51 -27.38 -38.72
N PRO A 6 15.38 -26.75 -38.31
CA PRO A 6 15.37 -25.32 -38.00
C PRO A 6 16.38 -25.05 -36.86
N PRO A 7 17.12 -23.93 -36.93
CA PRO A 7 18.10 -23.58 -35.90
C PRO A 7 17.39 -23.47 -34.54
N ALA A 8 17.95 -24.13 -33.55
CA ALA A 8 17.50 -24.02 -32.15
C ALA A 8 17.36 -22.54 -31.79
N SER A 9 16.17 -22.13 -31.35
CA SER A 9 15.88 -20.78 -30.96
C SER A 9 16.88 -20.36 -29.87
N ALA A 10 17.80 -19.48 -30.20
CA ALA A 10 18.76 -18.95 -29.25
C ALA A 10 17.97 -18.30 -28.07
N THR A 11 18.02 -18.93 -26.93
CA THR A 11 17.37 -18.43 -25.72
C THR A 11 17.95 -17.06 -25.40
N THR A 12 17.13 -16.01 -25.47
CA THR A 12 17.58 -14.66 -25.13
C THR A 12 18.02 -14.63 -23.68
N PRO A 13 19.22 -14.12 -23.38
CA PRO A 13 19.74 -14.08 -22.01
C PRO A 13 18.77 -13.41 -21.04
N PRO A 14 18.58 -13.93 -19.81
CA PRO A 14 17.56 -13.45 -18.86
C PRO A 14 17.70 -11.96 -18.52
N TRP A 15 18.91 -11.40 -18.51
CA TRP A 15 19.15 -9.97 -18.25
C TRP A 15 18.62 -9.03 -19.34
N ARG A 16 18.16 -9.52 -20.48
CA ARG A 16 17.45 -8.71 -21.48
C ARG A 16 15.97 -8.53 -21.15
N SER A 17 15.45 -9.28 -20.17
CA SER A 17 14.06 -9.16 -19.73
C SER A 17 13.90 -8.06 -18.69
N PRO A 18 12.95 -7.13 -18.85
CA PRO A 18 12.62 -6.16 -17.79
C PRO A 18 12.19 -6.81 -16.48
N LEU A 19 11.59 -8.00 -16.53
CA LEU A 19 11.21 -8.77 -15.35
C LEU A 19 12.42 -9.14 -14.50
N PHE A 20 13.55 -9.53 -15.11
CA PHE A 20 14.79 -9.81 -14.37
C PHE A 20 15.21 -8.61 -13.52
N TRP A 21 15.21 -7.42 -14.09
CA TRP A 21 15.59 -6.20 -13.38
C TRP A 21 14.60 -5.78 -12.29
N LEU A 22 13.30 -6.02 -12.50
CA LEU A 22 12.29 -5.82 -11.46
C LEU A 22 12.51 -6.77 -10.27
N LEU A 23 12.80 -8.04 -10.53
CA LEU A 23 13.10 -9.02 -9.47
C LEU A 23 14.42 -8.69 -8.76
N ALA A 24 15.47 -8.35 -9.49
CA ALA A 24 16.75 -7.93 -8.92
C ALA A 24 16.59 -6.69 -8.02
N TRP A 25 15.82 -5.69 -8.48
CA TRP A 25 15.48 -4.52 -7.69
C TRP A 25 14.67 -4.89 -6.43
N ALA A 26 13.68 -5.77 -6.54
CA ALA A 26 12.88 -6.21 -5.40
C ALA A 26 13.73 -6.91 -4.34
N LEU A 27 14.63 -7.80 -4.75
CA LEU A 27 15.58 -8.47 -3.86
C LEU A 27 16.55 -7.47 -3.19
N ALA A 28 17.19 -6.60 -3.97
CA ALA A 28 18.13 -5.61 -3.46
C ALA A 28 17.46 -4.63 -2.48
N SER A 29 16.25 -4.15 -2.81
CA SER A 29 15.48 -3.25 -1.95
C SER A 29 14.93 -3.93 -0.69
N THR A 30 14.63 -5.22 -0.74
CA THR A 30 14.27 -6.02 0.44
C THR A 30 15.49 -6.20 1.36
N ALA A 31 16.63 -6.60 0.79
CA ALA A 31 17.88 -6.77 1.55
C ALA A 31 18.29 -5.45 2.24
N SER A 32 18.31 -4.34 1.50
CA SER A 32 18.63 -3.03 2.09
C SER A 32 17.66 -2.64 3.21
N ARG A 33 16.35 -2.89 3.05
CA ARG A 33 15.33 -2.59 4.08
C ARG A 33 15.59 -3.37 5.38
N VAL A 34 15.88 -4.65 5.26
CA VAL A 34 16.14 -5.53 6.42
C VAL A 34 17.46 -5.19 7.12
N LEU A 35 18.53 -4.90 6.36
CA LEU A 35 19.83 -4.61 6.89
C LEU A 35 19.95 -3.20 7.52
N LEU A 36 19.27 -2.21 6.94
CA LEU A 36 19.41 -0.82 7.36
C LEU A 36 18.55 -0.45 8.56
N SER A 37 17.35 -1.00 8.69
CA SER A 37 16.42 -0.64 9.78
C SER A 37 15.54 -1.80 10.22
N GLN A 38 15.37 -1.91 11.54
CA GLN A 38 14.47 -2.86 12.19
C GLN A 38 13.17 -2.17 12.68
N ALA A 39 13.09 -0.86 12.53
CA ALA A 39 11.92 -0.08 12.92
C ALA A 39 10.83 -0.16 11.84
N LEU A 40 9.61 0.19 12.21
CA LEU A 40 8.43 0.15 11.35
C LEU A 40 7.86 1.54 11.13
N MET A 41 7.30 1.76 9.95
CA MET A 41 6.42 2.89 9.67
C MET A 41 4.97 2.53 10.06
N TRP A 42 4.09 3.51 10.03
CA TRP A 42 2.73 3.39 10.56
C TRP A 42 1.95 2.19 9.97
N ASP A 43 1.79 2.14 8.64
CA ASP A 43 1.04 1.06 7.98
C ASP A 43 1.68 -0.32 8.22
N GLN A 44 3.03 -0.40 8.32
CA GLN A 44 3.75 -1.64 8.60
C GLN A 44 3.48 -2.12 10.04
N ALA A 45 3.47 -1.19 10.98
CA ALA A 45 3.20 -1.47 12.39
C ALA A 45 1.75 -1.94 12.60
N GLU A 46 0.78 -1.28 11.97
CA GLU A 46 -0.62 -1.74 11.95
C GLU A 46 -0.72 -3.19 11.47
N GLN A 47 -0.08 -3.51 10.34
CA GLN A 47 -0.13 -4.86 9.78
C GLN A 47 0.54 -5.89 10.70
N THR A 48 1.59 -5.51 11.41
CA THR A 48 2.25 -6.39 12.38
C THR A 48 1.33 -6.71 13.56
N VAL A 49 0.54 -5.74 14.01
CA VAL A 49 -0.44 -5.91 15.08
C VAL A 49 -1.68 -6.68 14.59
N TRP A 50 -2.28 -6.25 13.49
CA TRP A 50 -3.54 -6.84 13.01
C TRP A 50 -3.38 -8.26 12.51
N SER A 51 -2.25 -8.62 11.94
CA SER A 51 -1.97 -9.99 11.47
C SER A 51 -1.70 -11.01 12.59
N GLN A 52 -2.00 -10.69 13.85
CA GLN A 52 -1.97 -11.66 14.94
C GLN A 52 -3.09 -12.70 14.82
N GLN A 53 -4.21 -12.32 14.24
CA GLN A 53 -5.39 -13.18 14.08
C GLN A 53 -6.09 -12.89 12.76
N LEU A 54 -6.83 -13.88 12.26
CA LEU A 54 -7.70 -13.71 11.11
C LEU A 54 -9.04 -13.12 11.57
N ALA A 55 -9.48 -12.05 10.90
CA ALA A 55 -10.78 -11.43 11.08
C ALA A 55 -11.39 -11.04 9.74
N TRP A 56 -12.69 -10.84 9.69
CA TRP A 56 -13.41 -10.39 8.50
C TRP A 56 -13.25 -8.89 8.21
N GLY A 57 -12.70 -8.12 9.16
CA GLY A 57 -12.35 -6.71 9.03
C GLY A 57 -11.42 -6.27 10.13
N TYR A 58 -10.69 -5.18 9.91
CA TYR A 58 -9.70 -4.63 10.83
C TYR A 58 -9.92 -3.12 10.94
N GLY A 59 -10.89 -2.73 11.76
CA GLY A 59 -11.25 -1.32 11.90
C GLY A 59 -11.62 -0.70 10.54
N PRO A 60 -10.95 0.38 10.10
CA PRO A 60 -11.31 1.10 8.88
C PRO A 60 -10.78 0.45 7.59
N GLN A 61 -10.17 -0.71 7.66
CA GLN A 61 -9.53 -1.37 6.52
C GLN A 61 -10.16 -2.72 6.19
N PRO A 62 -10.37 -3.04 4.90
CA PRO A 62 -10.74 -4.38 4.47
C PRO A 62 -9.62 -5.41 4.74
N PRO A 63 -9.95 -6.71 4.82
CA PRO A 63 -9.07 -7.69 5.45
C PRO A 63 -7.94 -8.24 4.57
N LEU A 64 -7.99 -8.12 3.24
CA LEU A 64 -7.15 -8.90 2.33
C LEU A 64 -5.64 -8.70 2.54
N TYR A 65 -5.17 -7.47 2.77
CA TYR A 65 -3.74 -7.25 3.02
C TYR A 65 -3.29 -7.94 4.31
N THR A 66 -4.09 -7.84 5.36
CA THR A 66 -3.81 -8.45 6.65
C THR A 66 -3.81 -9.98 6.57
N TRP A 67 -4.70 -10.58 5.77
CA TRP A 67 -4.68 -12.04 5.52
C TRP A 67 -3.41 -12.49 4.80
N LEU A 68 -2.97 -11.73 3.78
CA LEU A 68 -1.70 -12.01 3.10
C LEU A 68 -0.52 -11.90 4.06
N GLN A 69 -0.51 -10.87 4.91
CA GLN A 69 0.54 -10.67 5.90
C GLN A 69 0.52 -11.77 6.97
N TRP A 70 -0.67 -12.18 7.43
CA TRP A 70 -0.84 -13.31 8.36
C TRP A 70 -0.25 -14.59 7.80
N ALA A 71 -0.56 -14.92 6.55
CA ALA A 71 -0.05 -16.13 5.89
C ALA A 71 1.48 -16.11 5.78
N VAL A 72 2.07 -14.99 5.38
CA VAL A 72 3.53 -14.86 5.27
C VAL A 72 4.19 -14.84 6.65
N ASN A 73 3.55 -14.25 7.67
CA ASN A 73 4.03 -14.29 9.05
C ASN A 73 4.04 -15.71 9.63
N GLY A 74 3.14 -16.58 9.17
CA GLY A 74 3.12 -18.01 9.55
C GLY A 74 4.41 -18.74 9.12
N VAL A 75 5.09 -18.26 8.07
CA VAL A 75 6.32 -18.87 7.56
C VAL A 75 7.58 -18.12 8.03
N LEU A 76 7.57 -16.78 7.96
CA LEU A 76 8.74 -15.92 8.20
C LEU A 76 8.72 -15.23 9.58
N GLY A 77 7.70 -15.47 10.38
CA GLY A 77 7.43 -14.70 11.59
C GLY A 77 7.00 -13.25 11.30
N PRO A 78 6.50 -12.51 12.31
CA PRO A 78 6.14 -11.10 12.19
C PRO A 78 7.40 -10.22 12.17
N THR A 79 8.13 -10.20 11.07
CA THR A 79 9.44 -9.57 10.92
C THR A 79 9.43 -8.47 9.86
N VAL A 80 10.47 -7.62 9.85
CA VAL A 80 10.68 -6.65 8.76
C VAL A 80 10.80 -7.35 7.41
N LEU A 81 11.37 -8.57 7.38
CA LEU A 81 11.50 -9.38 6.17
C LEU A 81 10.12 -9.78 5.63
N SER A 82 9.24 -10.30 6.48
CA SER A 82 7.88 -10.73 6.06
C SER A 82 7.08 -9.56 5.47
N LEU A 83 7.14 -8.39 6.12
CA LEU A 83 6.51 -7.15 5.61
C LEU A 83 7.09 -6.71 4.27
N ALA A 84 8.41 -6.78 4.11
CA ALA A 84 9.07 -6.41 2.86
C ALA A 84 8.74 -7.39 1.73
N VAL A 85 8.70 -8.70 2.00
CA VAL A 85 8.36 -9.73 1.01
C VAL A 85 6.96 -9.51 0.46
N VAL A 86 5.93 -9.36 1.31
CA VAL A 86 4.56 -9.10 0.85
C VAL A 86 4.52 -7.86 -0.03
N LYS A 87 5.05 -6.74 0.47
CA LYS A 87 5.03 -5.47 -0.26
C LYS A 87 5.75 -5.55 -1.61
N LYS A 88 6.98 -6.07 -1.65
CA LYS A 88 7.78 -6.12 -2.89
C LYS A 88 7.21 -7.07 -3.92
N THR A 89 6.64 -8.20 -3.49
CA THR A 89 5.92 -9.12 -4.37
C THR A 89 4.73 -8.41 -5.02
N LEU A 90 3.90 -7.71 -4.26
CA LEU A 90 2.77 -6.95 -4.80
C LEU A 90 3.22 -5.85 -5.77
N MET A 91 4.33 -5.16 -5.48
CA MET A 91 4.90 -4.16 -6.40
C MET A 91 5.34 -4.79 -7.72
N VAL A 92 6.07 -5.90 -7.69
CA VAL A 92 6.48 -6.62 -8.92
C VAL A 92 5.25 -7.08 -9.71
N LEU A 93 4.27 -7.67 -9.03
CA LEU A 93 3.02 -8.10 -9.66
C LEU A 93 2.26 -6.94 -10.30
N THR A 94 2.29 -5.75 -9.69
CA THR A 94 1.69 -4.54 -10.29
C THR A 94 2.29 -4.23 -11.67
N PHE A 95 3.61 -4.25 -11.81
CA PHE A 95 4.27 -4.03 -13.09
C PHE A 95 3.96 -5.14 -14.10
N VAL A 96 3.93 -6.39 -13.65
CA VAL A 96 3.59 -7.54 -14.49
C VAL A 96 2.14 -7.44 -14.99
N PHE A 97 1.18 -7.19 -14.11
CA PHE A 97 -0.22 -7.05 -14.53
C PHE A 97 -0.45 -5.83 -15.42
N MET A 98 0.23 -4.71 -15.16
CA MET A 98 0.15 -3.55 -16.04
C MET A 98 0.75 -3.84 -17.42
N PHE A 99 1.87 -4.56 -17.48
CA PHE A 99 2.42 -5.05 -18.75
C PHE A 99 1.43 -5.96 -19.48
N LEU A 100 0.81 -6.93 -18.79
CA LEU A 100 -0.17 -7.84 -19.37
C LEU A 100 -1.43 -7.10 -19.84
N ALA A 101 -1.87 -6.06 -19.12
CA ALA A 101 -2.95 -5.16 -19.54
C ALA A 101 -2.57 -4.40 -20.82
N ALA A 102 -1.41 -3.76 -20.83
CA ALA A 102 -0.92 -3.02 -21.99
C ALA A 102 -0.70 -3.93 -23.22
N ARG A 103 -0.29 -5.17 -23.01
CA ARG A 103 -0.17 -6.20 -24.08
C ARG A 103 -1.49 -6.51 -24.78
N GLN A 104 -2.61 -6.25 -24.15
CA GLN A 104 -3.92 -6.35 -24.81
C GLN A 104 -4.14 -5.23 -25.85
N LEU A 105 -3.37 -4.15 -25.78
CA LEU A 105 -3.58 -2.95 -26.58
C LEU A 105 -2.42 -2.63 -27.52
N MET A 106 -1.21 -3.13 -27.24
CA MET A 106 0.00 -2.75 -27.97
C MET A 106 1.09 -3.82 -27.96
N PRO A 107 2.09 -3.74 -28.86
CA PRO A 107 3.25 -4.65 -28.91
C PRO A 107 4.06 -4.65 -27.61
N ALA A 108 4.80 -5.75 -27.35
CA ALA A 108 5.54 -5.95 -26.10
C ALA A 108 6.52 -4.80 -25.74
N PRO A 109 7.29 -4.21 -26.67
CA PRO A 109 8.17 -3.11 -26.33
C PRO A 109 7.42 -1.88 -25.77
N ALA A 110 6.32 -1.47 -26.41
CA ALA A 110 5.49 -0.37 -25.95
C ALA A 110 4.78 -0.71 -24.63
N ALA A 111 4.31 -1.94 -24.45
CA ALA A 111 3.67 -2.41 -23.23
C ALA A 111 4.62 -2.36 -22.02
N TRP A 112 5.90 -2.72 -22.19
CA TRP A 112 6.91 -2.56 -21.13
C TRP A 112 7.19 -1.09 -20.82
N LEU A 113 7.25 -0.20 -21.83
CA LEU A 113 7.40 1.24 -21.57
C LEU A 113 6.23 1.77 -20.75
N ALA A 114 5.00 1.38 -21.09
CA ALA A 114 3.80 1.76 -20.36
C ALA A 114 3.85 1.29 -18.89
N ALA A 115 4.18 0.02 -18.66
CA ALA A 115 4.27 -0.53 -17.31
C ALA A 115 5.39 0.12 -16.50
N LEU A 116 6.60 0.18 -17.04
CA LEU A 116 7.75 0.74 -16.33
C LEU A 116 7.63 2.24 -16.09
N GLY A 117 6.83 2.95 -16.89
CA GLY A 117 6.51 4.37 -16.67
C GLY A 117 5.92 4.68 -15.31
N MET A 118 5.28 3.71 -14.66
CA MET A 118 4.74 3.87 -13.31
C MET A 118 5.80 4.24 -12.26
N TRP A 119 7.09 3.99 -12.49
CA TRP A 119 8.16 4.46 -11.60
C TRP A 119 8.22 5.99 -11.45
N TRP A 120 7.71 6.71 -12.44
CA TRP A 120 7.63 8.16 -12.42
C TRP A 120 6.35 8.71 -11.78
N LEU A 121 5.48 7.83 -11.29
CA LEU A 121 4.32 8.20 -10.50
C LEU A 121 4.72 8.17 -9.01
N PRO A 122 4.68 9.29 -8.27
CA PRO A 122 5.21 9.39 -6.90
C PRO A 122 4.65 8.35 -5.93
N GLY A 123 3.36 8.00 -6.07
CA GLY A 123 2.72 6.99 -5.25
C GLY A 123 3.32 5.60 -5.41
N MET A 124 3.76 5.21 -6.61
CA MET A 124 4.41 3.92 -6.86
C MET A 124 5.90 3.96 -6.53
N GLY A 125 6.55 5.10 -6.74
CA GLY A 125 7.96 5.28 -6.49
C GLY A 125 8.25 5.46 -4.99
N TRP A 126 8.13 6.70 -4.50
CA TRP A 126 8.59 7.06 -3.16
C TRP A 126 7.70 6.55 -2.03
N GLN A 127 6.38 6.81 -2.11
CA GLN A 127 5.46 6.49 -1.02
C GLN A 127 5.33 4.97 -0.78
N ALA A 128 5.22 4.17 -1.86
CA ALA A 128 5.15 2.72 -1.76
C ALA A 128 6.41 2.09 -1.17
N LEU A 129 7.58 2.71 -1.36
CA LEU A 129 8.83 2.21 -0.79
C LEU A 129 8.90 2.42 0.74
N ARG A 130 8.43 3.56 1.22
CA ARG A 130 8.55 3.93 2.65
C ARG A 130 7.47 3.28 3.51
N ASP A 131 6.21 3.47 3.19
CA ASP A 131 5.11 3.04 4.06
C ASP A 131 4.07 2.20 3.33
N LEU A 132 3.07 2.69 2.79
CA LEU A 132 1.90 2.10 2.11
C LEU A 132 1.80 0.57 2.08
N THR A 133 0.71 0.02 2.61
CA THR A 133 0.37 -1.41 2.58
C THR A 133 -0.87 -1.65 1.71
N HIS A 134 -2.05 -1.31 2.18
CA HIS A 134 -3.31 -1.50 1.45
C HIS A 134 -3.32 -0.80 0.08
N THR A 135 -2.67 0.35 -0.05
CA THR A 135 -2.59 1.07 -1.34
C THR A 135 -1.74 0.33 -2.37
N VAL A 136 -0.68 -0.37 -1.95
CA VAL A 136 0.13 -1.21 -2.85
C VAL A 136 -0.69 -2.40 -3.34
N LEU A 137 -1.44 -3.07 -2.46
CA LEU A 137 -2.34 -4.15 -2.84
C LEU A 137 -3.46 -3.66 -3.76
N LEU A 138 -4.08 -2.52 -3.44
CA LEU A 138 -5.08 -1.88 -4.30
C LEU A 138 -4.52 -1.63 -5.70
N THR A 139 -3.33 -1.04 -5.83
CA THR A 139 -2.71 -0.75 -7.13
C THR A 139 -2.43 -2.04 -7.92
N CYS A 140 -2.00 -3.09 -7.23
CA CYS A 140 -1.81 -4.41 -7.83
C CYS A 140 -3.11 -4.98 -8.39
N LEU A 141 -4.21 -4.91 -7.64
CA LEU A 141 -5.51 -5.42 -8.06
C LEU A 141 -6.17 -4.54 -9.14
N VAL A 142 -5.93 -3.23 -9.12
CA VAL A 142 -6.30 -2.32 -10.22
C VAL A 142 -5.60 -2.77 -11.53
N ALA A 143 -4.31 -3.02 -11.48
CA ALA A 143 -3.55 -3.48 -12.66
C ALA A 143 -4.03 -4.87 -13.13
N ALA A 144 -4.26 -5.80 -12.21
CA ALA A 144 -4.81 -7.13 -12.51
C ALA A 144 -6.22 -7.04 -13.13
N THR A 145 -7.07 -6.17 -12.60
CA THR A 145 -8.42 -5.96 -13.14
C THR A 145 -8.37 -5.34 -14.53
N TRP A 146 -7.50 -4.35 -14.78
CA TRP A 146 -7.29 -3.84 -16.14
C TRP A 146 -6.87 -4.95 -17.10
N TRP A 147 -5.92 -5.80 -16.71
CA TRP A 147 -5.51 -6.92 -17.55
C TRP A 147 -6.67 -7.86 -17.89
N LEU A 148 -7.42 -8.30 -16.87
CA LEU A 148 -8.52 -9.24 -17.05
C LEU A 148 -9.69 -8.61 -17.81
N LEU A 149 -10.02 -7.35 -17.53
CA LEU A 149 -11.04 -6.61 -18.26
C LEU A 149 -10.68 -6.48 -19.74
N LEU A 150 -9.51 -5.96 -20.06
CA LEU A 150 -9.07 -5.78 -21.45
C LEU A 150 -8.98 -7.11 -22.21
N ARG A 151 -8.52 -8.18 -21.53
CA ARG A 151 -8.53 -9.52 -22.09
C ARG A 151 -9.95 -9.99 -22.39
N GLN A 152 -10.88 -9.77 -21.48
CA GLN A 152 -12.29 -10.15 -21.61
C GLN A 152 -12.98 -9.35 -22.72
N LEU A 153 -12.64 -8.06 -22.89
CA LEU A 153 -13.16 -7.24 -24.00
C LEU A 153 -12.67 -7.71 -25.37
N ARG A 154 -11.48 -8.33 -25.45
CA ARG A 154 -10.92 -8.88 -26.70
C ARG A 154 -11.39 -10.29 -26.98
N ARG A 155 -11.47 -11.13 -25.96
CA ARG A 155 -11.78 -12.57 -26.07
C ARG A 155 -12.68 -12.99 -24.90
N PRO A 156 -13.98 -12.72 -24.98
CA PRO A 156 -14.93 -13.08 -23.94
C PRO A 156 -14.95 -14.59 -23.69
N SER A 157 -14.93 -14.97 -22.41
CA SER A 157 -15.04 -16.38 -22.02
C SER A 157 -15.59 -16.51 -20.59
N PRO A 158 -16.34 -17.58 -20.26
CA PRO A 158 -16.85 -17.80 -18.91
C PRO A 158 -15.74 -17.85 -17.84
N GLY A 159 -14.61 -18.55 -18.12
CA GLY A 159 -13.46 -18.59 -17.23
C GLY A 159 -12.80 -17.21 -17.05
N GLY A 160 -12.80 -16.38 -18.10
CA GLY A 160 -12.33 -14.99 -18.00
C GLY A 160 -13.25 -14.13 -17.15
N PHE A 161 -14.57 -14.32 -17.18
CA PHE A 161 -15.51 -13.65 -16.27
C PHE A 161 -15.34 -14.11 -14.83
N ALA A 162 -15.10 -15.40 -14.61
CA ALA A 162 -14.79 -15.91 -13.27
C ALA A 162 -13.52 -15.29 -12.69
N ALA A 163 -12.44 -15.20 -13.50
CA ALA A 163 -11.20 -14.56 -13.11
C ALA A 163 -11.38 -13.03 -12.85
N LEU A 164 -12.19 -12.35 -13.67
CA LEU A 164 -12.52 -10.95 -13.47
C LEU A 164 -13.32 -10.77 -12.17
N GLY A 165 -14.29 -11.65 -11.88
CA GLY A 165 -15.04 -11.66 -10.62
C GLY A 165 -14.15 -11.84 -9.39
N LEU A 166 -13.18 -12.75 -9.48
CA LEU A 166 -12.18 -12.94 -8.44
C LEU A 166 -11.37 -11.65 -8.21
N ALA A 167 -10.87 -11.00 -9.27
CA ALA A 167 -10.13 -9.75 -9.16
C ALA A 167 -10.98 -8.61 -8.59
N LEU A 168 -12.26 -8.51 -8.98
CA LEU A 168 -13.20 -7.53 -8.47
C LEU A 168 -13.47 -7.73 -6.96
N GLY A 169 -13.75 -8.95 -6.54
CA GLY A 169 -13.99 -9.27 -5.13
C GLY A 169 -12.75 -9.02 -4.26
N LEU A 170 -11.58 -9.51 -4.68
CA LEU A 170 -10.32 -9.23 -3.99
C LEU A 170 -9.99 -7.73 -3.99
N GLY A 171 -10.35 -7.00 -5.04
CA GLY A 171 -10.19 -5.56 -5.13
C GLY A 171 -10.97 -4.82 -4.04
N VAL A 172 -12.23 -5.15 -3.85
CA VAL A 172 -13.06 -4.59 -2.77
C VAL A 172 -12.48 -4.92 -1.42
N LEU A 173 -12.02 -6.17 -1.22
CA LEU A 173 -11.37 -6.63 0.01
C LEU A 173 -9.98 -6.02 0.25
N SER A 174 -9.40 -5.30 -0.72
CA SER A 174 -8.11 -4.61 -0.57
C SER A 174 -8.24 -3.21 0.01
N LYS A 175 -9.19 -2.43 -0.48
CA LYS A 175 -9.47 -1.05 -0.04
C LYS A 175 -10.81 -0.56 -0.59
N TYR A 176 -11.61 0.14 0.21
CA TYR A 176 -12.95 0.62 -0.20
C TYR A 176 -12.94 1.52 -1.44
N SER A 177 -11.88 2.33 -1.64
CA SER A 177 -11.73 3.18 -2.83
C SER A 177 -11.63 2.39 -4.14
N TYR A 178 -11.45 1.07 -4.10
CA TYR A 178 -11.48 0.21 -5.29
C TYR A 178 -12.85 0.24 -5.99
N VAL A 179 -13.94 0.45 -5.25
CA VAL A 179 -15.30 0.53 -5.82
C VAL A 179 -15.41 1.69 -6.80
N LEU A 180 -14.77 2.84 -6.52
CA LEU A 180 -14.74 3.98 -7.44
C LEU A 180 -14.02 3.61 -8.76
N PHE A 181 -12.88 2.92 -8.66
CA PHE A 181 -12.16 2.41 -9.83
C PHE A 181 -13.02 1.43 -10.64
N ALA A 182 -13.58 0.40 -10.00
CA ALA A 182 -14.33 -0.65 -10.67
C ALA A 182 -15.60 -0.09 -11.32
N GLY A 183 -16.32 0.79 -10.63
CA GLY A 183 -17.50 1.48 -11.16
C GLY A 183 -17.17 2.33 -12.38
N ALA A 184 -16.13 3.15 -12.32
CA ALA A 184 -15.70 3.98 -13.45
C ALA A 184 -15.26 3.12 -14.65
N ALA A 185 -14.50 2.05 -14.42
CA ALA A 185 -14.05 1.15 -15.48
C ALA A 185 -15.24 0.41 -16.15
N LEU A 186 -16.20 -0.04 -15.35
CA LEU A 186 -17.42 -0.70 -15.84
C LEU A 186 -18.29 0.27 -16.66
N VAL A 187 -18.57 1.47 -16.14
CA VAL A 187 -19.37 2.49 -16.84
C VAL A 187 -18.69 2.91 -18.14
N ALA A 188 -17.36 3.13 -18.13
CA ALA A 188 -16.61 3.43 -19.34
C ALA A 188 -16.74 2.31 -20.39
N ALA A 189 -16.63 1.06 -19.98
CA ALA A 189 -16.75 -0.09 -20.89
C ALA A 189 -18.18 -0.26 -21.43
N LEU A 190 -19.20 -0.14 -20.59
CA LEU A 190 -20.61 -0.25 -20.99
C LEU A 190 -21.05 0.90 -21.89
N SER A 191 -20.42 2.07 -21.80
CA SER A 191 -20.73 3.23 -22.65
C SER A 191 -20.27 3.08 -24.11
N LEU A 192 -19.48 2.05 -24.43
CA LEU A 192 -18.95 1.79 -25.76
C LEU A 192 -19.63 0.55 -26.36
N PRO A 193 -20.11 0.59 -27.64
CA PRO A 193 -20.89 -0.51 -28.21
C PRO A 193 -20.17 -1.87 -28.22
N GLN A 194 -18.90 -1.88 -28.62
CA GLN A 194 -18.11 -3.12 -28.76
C GLN A 194 -17.73 -3.70 -27.40
N PRO A 195 -17.14 -2.95 -26.43
CA PRO A 195 -16.93 -3.38 -25.06
C PRO A 195 -18.20 -3.85 -24.36
N ARG A 196 -19.31 -3.13 -24.51
CA ARG A 196 -20.61 -3.52 -23.93
C ARG A 196 -21.07 -4.90 -24.40
N ARG A 197 -20.99 -5.17 -25.71
CA ARG A 197 -21.35 -6.50 -26.26
C ARG A 197 -20.45 -7.61 -25.69
N ALA A 198 -19.16 -7.34 -25.54
CA ALA A 198 -18.22 -8.30 -24.96
C ALA A 198 -18.54 -8.56 -23.48
N LEU A 199 -18.81 -7.51 -22.68
CA LEU A 199 -19.16 -7.64 -21.27
C LEU A 199 -20.49 -8.34 -21.03
N LEU A 200 -21.47 -8.19 -21.91
CA LEU A 200 -22.77 -8.83 -21.80
C LEU A 200 -22.85 -10.17 -22.54
N SER A 201 -21.71 -10.76 -22.89
CA SER A 201 -21.63 -12.07 -23.53
C SER A 201 -21.87 -13.22 -22.53
N ARG A 202 -21.96 -14.45 -23.07
CA ARG A 202 -22.27 -15.66 -22.28
C ARG A 202 -21.35 -15.80 -21.05
N GLY A 203 -21.96 -15.95 -19.87
CA GLY A 203 -21.26 -16.13 -18.59
C GLY A 203 -20.90 -14.82 -17.86
N TRP A 204 -21.38 -13.65 -18.34
CA TRP A 204 -21.13 -12.34 -17.73
C TRP A 204 -21.50 -12.29 -16.23
N TRP A 205 -22.53 -13.01 -15.84
CA TRP A 205 -23.06 -13.07 -14.46
C TRP A 205 -22.08 -13.72 -13.47
N LEU A 206 -21.09 -14.50 -13.97
CA LEU A 206 -20.07 -15.10 -13.12
C LEU A 206 -19.22 -14.03 -12.41
N ALA A 207 -18.96 -12.92 -13.07
CA ALA A 207 -18.13 -11.87 -12.47
C ALA A 207 -18.80 -11.23 -11.23
N PRO A 208 -20.02 -10.67 -11.29
CA PRO A 208 -20.68 -10.14 -10.11
C PRO A 208 -20.99 -11.21 -9.07
N LEU A 209 -21.34 -12.43 -9.45
CA LEU A 209 -21.62 -13.51 -8.50
C LEU A 209 -20.38 -13.86 -7.66
N ILE A 210 -19.25 -14.12 -8.31
CA ILE A 210 -18.00 -14.48 -7.60
C ILE A 210 -17.53 -13.31 -6.72
N ALA A 211 -17.60 -12.08 -7.25
CA ALA A 211 -17.26 -10.90 -6.46
C ALA A 211 -18.15 -10.76 -5.22
N ALA A 212 -19.46 -10.93 -5.37
CA ALA A 212 -20.42 -10.86 -4.26
C ALA A 212 -20.17 -11.95 -3.21
N LEU A 213 -19.95 -13.19 -3.62
CA LEU A 213 -19.64 -14.30 -2.71
C LEU A 213 -18.36 -14.07 -1.90
N LEU A 214 -17.32 -13.51 -2.54
CA LEU A 214 -16.07 -13.19 -1.85
C LEU A 214 -16.20 -12.04 -0.85
N VAL A 215 -17.01 -11.03 -1.20
CA VAL A 215 -17.17 -9.83 -0.38
C VAL A 215 -18.19 -10.03 0.73
N ALA A 216 -19.16 -10.93 0.56
CA ALA A 216 -20.29 -11.10 1.48
C ALA A 216 -19.90 -11.24 2.96
N PRO A 217 -18.91 -12.07 3.38
CA PRO A 217 -18.55 -12.18 4.79
C PRO A 217 -18.01 -10.85 5.37
N HIS A 218 -17.20 -10.12 4.59
CA HIS A 218 -16.72 -8.82 5.00
C HIS A 218 -17.83 -7.77 5.03
N ALA A 219 -18.74 -7.79 4.07
CA ALA A 219 -19.89 -6.87 4.04
C ALA A 219 -20.77 -7.06 5.29
N LEU A 220 -21.03 -8.30 5.69
CA LEU A 220 -21.76 -8.62 6.94
C LEU A 220 -21.01 -8.07 8.16
N TRP A 221 -19.68 -8.25 8.21
CA TRP A 221 -18.86 -7.66 9.27
C TRP A 221 -18.98 -6.12 9.30
N VAL A 222 -18.90 -5.44 8.17
CA VAL A 222 -19.04 -3.97 8.07
C VAL A 222 -20.41 -3.51 8.57
N LEU A 223 -21.49 -4.22 8.24
CA LEU A 223 -22.84 -3.89 8.73
C LEU A 223 -22.94 -3.95 10.25
N GLN A 224 -22.26 -4.92 10.87
CA GLN A 224 -22.22 -5.09 12.32
C GLN A 224 -21.27 -4.11 13.02
N HIS A 225 -20.22 -3.63 12.34
CA HIS A 225 -19.16 -2.78 12.87
C HIS A 225 -19.05 -1.46 12.12
N TRP A 226 -20.17 -0.90 11.68
CA TRP A 226 -20.22 0.30 10.83
C TRP A 226 -19.42 1.47 11.38
N GLN A 227 -19.50 1.73 12.68
CA GLN A 227 -18.78 2.84 13.31
C GLN A 227 -17.25 2.65 13.22
N GLU A 228 -16.75 1.44 13.45
CA GLU A 228 -15.32 1.13 13.31
C GLU A 228 -14.86 1.26 11.85
N ALA A 229 -15.64 0.72 10.92
CA ALA A 229 -15.29 0.72 9.49
C ALA A 229 -15.31 2.11 8.86
N SER A 230 -16.18 3.02 9.31
CA SER A 230 -16.43 4.30 8.64
C SER A 230 -15.76 5.52 9.31
N SER A 231 -15.59 5.53 10.64
CA SER A 231 -15.21 6.71 11.41
C SER A 231 -13.91 7.36 10.94
N SER A 232 -12.85 6.60 10.76
CA SER A 232 -11.55 7.14 10.36
C SER A 232 -11.53 7.60 8.89
N THR A 233 -12.32 6.99 8.02
CA THR A 233 -12.44 7.40 6.61
C THR A 233 -13.16 8.73 6.51
N LEU A 234 -14.26 8.89 7.22
CA LEU A 234 -15.03 10.14 7.26
C LEU A 234 -14.22 11.29 7.90
N ALA A 235 -13.48 10.99 8.97
CA ALA A 235 -12.62 11.99 9.61
C ALA A 235 -11.49 12.50 8.69
N LYS A 236 -10.91 11.62 7.87
CA LYS A 236 -9.85 12.00 6.92
C LYS A 236 -10.34 12.81 5.72
N LEU A 237 -11.61 12.68 5.35
CA LEU A 237 -12.22 13.43 4.25
C LEU A 237 -12.58 14.86 4.66
N ARG A 238 -12.79 15.11 5.95
CA ARG A 238 -13.09 16.44 6.49
C ARG A 238 -11.81 17.09 7.00
N PRO A 239 -11.51 18.34 6.63
CA PRO A 239 -10.34 19.02 7.15
C PRO A 239 -10.51 19.31 8.64
N ALA A 240 -9.41 19.34 9.37
CA ALA A 240 -9.37 19.80 10.76
C ALA A 240 -9.69 21.29 10.90
N TYR A 241 -9.62 22.06 9.81
CA TYR A 241 -9.99 23.47 9.72
C TYR A 241 -11.33 23.61 8.99
N GLU A 242 -12.27 24.31 9.60
CA GLU A 242 -13.65 24.57 9.18
C GLU A 242 -13.78 25.48 7.94
N ALA A 243 -13.09 25.19 6.86
CA ALA A 243 -13.38 25.82 5.58
C ALA A 243 -14.67 25.18 5.02
N THR A 244 -15.81 25.71 5.45
CA THR A 244 -17.12 25.30 4.92
C THR A 244 -17.53 26.20 3.74
N GLY A 245 -18.45 25.70 2.90
CA GLY A 245 -18.96 26.45 1.76
C GLY A 245 -17.92 26.63 0.64
N TRP A 246 -18.02 27.75 -0.10
CA TRP A 246 -17.21 27.99 -1.30
C TRP A 246 -15.69 28.01 -1.05
N ARG A 247 -15.24 28.43 0.13
CA ARG A 247 -13.82 28.42 0.52
C ARG A 247 -13.28 27.00 0.66
N GLY A 248 -14.07 26.10 1.25
CA GLY A 248 -13.76 24.66 1.33
C GLY A 248 -13.68 24.02 -0.05
N MET A 249 -14.61 24.38 -0.94
CA MET A 249 -14.60 23.91 -2.33
C MET A 249 -13.34 24.39 -3.08
N LEU A 250 -12.95 25.65 -2.96
CA LEU A 250 -11.74 26.16 -3.60
C LEU A 250 -10.48 25.49 -3.05
N ALA A 251 -10.39 25.27 -1.74
CA ALA A 251 -9.30 24.54 -1.12
C ALA A 251 -9.22 23.10 -1.65
N GLY A 252 -10.36 22.39 -1.67
CA GLY A 252 -10.44 21.02 -2.20
C GLY A 252 -10.10 20.93 -3.67
N LEU A 253 -10.53 21.91 -4.49
CA LEU A 253 -10.17 21.96 -5.91
C LEU A 253 -8.66 22.21 -6.10
N GLY A 254 -8.09 23.12 -5.33
CA GLY A 254 -6.64 23.40 -5.35
C GLY A 254 -5.83 22.19 -4.96
N ASP A 255 -6.24 21.47 -3.91
CA ASP A 255 -5.57 20.26 -3.43
C ASP A 255 -5.72 19.11 -4.45
N LEU A 256 -6.92 18.90 -5.00
CA LEU A 256 -7.15 17.90 -6.06
C LEU A 256 -6.28 18.16 -7.29
N LEU A 257 -6.23 19.40 -7.78
CA LEU A 257 -5.41 19.77 -8.93
C LEU A 257 -3.92 19.57 -8.62
N THR A 258 -3.47 19.90 -7.42
CA THR A 258 -2.11 19.67 -6.97
C THR A 258 -1.77 18.18 -6.98
N MET A 259 -2.63 17.34 -6.40
CA MET A 259 -2.41 15.89 -6.33
C MET A 259 -2.45 15.23 -7.71
N LEU A 260 -3.38 15.64 -8.59
CA LEU A 260 -3.42 15.15 -9.99
C LEU A 260 -2.18 15.61 -10.77
N GLY A 261 -1.75 16.85 -10.58
CA GLY A 261 -0.53 17.38 -11.17
C GLY A 261 0.69 16.60 -10.72
N LEU A 262 0.87 16.41 -9.42
CA LEU A 262 1.97 15.61 -8.85
C LEU A 262 1.94 14.17 -9.35
N ALA A 263 0.75 13.58 -9.52
CA ALA A 263 0.62 12.21 -10.01
C ALA A 263 0.97 12.06 -11.50
N ALA A 264 0.71 13.07 -12.35
CA ALA A 264 0.84 12.96 -13.80
C ALA A 264 2.07 13.66 -14.37
N LEU A 265 2.42 14.86 -13.87
CA LEU A 265 3.46 15.73 -14.46
C LEU A 265 4.85 15.09 -14.51
N PRO A 266 5.37 14.40 -13.47
CA PRO A 266 6.71 13.85 -13.52
C PRO A 266 6.88 12.88 -14.68
N TRP A 267 5.91 12.00 -14.88
CA TRP A 267 5.90 11.07 -16.00
C TRP A 267 5.71 11.78 -17.34
N ALA A 268 4.81 12.74 -17.42
CA ALA A 268 4.52 13.48 -18.64
C ALA A 268 5.75 14.27 -19.13
N LEU A 269 6.42 15.01 -18.25
CA LEU A 269 7.63 15.77 -18.54
C LEU A 269 8.78 14.86 -18.97
N MET A 270 9.00 13.76 -18.25
CA MET A 270 10.02 12.76 -18.59
C MET A 270 9.75 12.15 -19.97
N SER A 271 8.52 11.75 -20.24
CA SER A 271 8.17 11.13 -21.52
C SER A 271 8.24 12.13 -22.69
N TRP A 272 7.84 13.38 -22.44
CA TRP A 272 8.00 14.45 -23.42
C TRP A 272 9.48 14.73 -23.73
N TRP A 273 10.35 14.79 -22.73
CA TRP A 273 11.79 14.90 -22.89
C TRP A 273 12.38 13.70 -23.67
N ALA A 274 11.98 12.47 -23.31
CA ALA A 274 12.54 11.27 -23.93
C ALA A 274 12.21 11.13 -25.41
N PHE A 275 10.97 11.41 -25.82
CA PHE A 275 10.47 11.23 -27.18
C PHE A 275 10.45 12.50 -28.02
N GLY A 276 10.43 13.68 -27.39
CA GLY A 276 10.36 14.99 -28.01
C GLY A 276 8.98 15.34 -28.58
N ARG A 277 8.72 16.65 -28.74
CA ARG A 277 7.41 17.21 -29.14
C ARG A 277 6.86 16.64 -30.44
N ARG A 278 7.73 16.41 -31.44
CA ARG A 278 7.32 15.89 -32.76
C ARG A 278 6.74 14.48 -32.66
N ALA A 279 7.29 13.64 -31.80
CA ALA A 279 6.81 12.28 -31.61
C ALA A 279 5.37 12.22 -31.07
N TRP A 280 4.99 13.15 -30.21
CA TRP A 280 3.65 13.27 -29.66
C TRP A 280 2.63 13.86 -30.61
N ARG A 281 3.07 14.59 -31.65
CA ARG A 281 2.19 15.24 -32.64
C ARG A 281 1.95 14.39 -33.89
N THR A 282 2.87 13.53 -34.26
CA THR A 282 2.74 12.69 -35.46
C THR A 282 1.80 11.50 -35.17
N PRO A 283 0.70 11.36 -35.90
CA PRO A 283 -0.09 10.14 -35.85
C PRO A 283 0.81 8.95 -36.17
N ALA A 284 0.73 7.90 -35.36
CA ALA A 284 1.37 6.64 -35.71
C ALA A 284 0.45 5.87 -36.67
N PRO A 285 0.99 5.04 -37.58
CA PRO A 285 0.18 4.05 -38.26
C PRO A 285 -0.58 3.23 -37.22
N SER A 286 -1.85 2.99 -37.47
CA SER A 286 -2.71 2.15 -36.64
C SER A 286 -2.11 0.76 -36.56
N GLY A 287 -1.43 0.44 -35.46
CA GLY A 287 -1.07 -0.92 -35.12
C GLY A 287 -2.30 -1.69 -34.63
N ASP A 288 -2.09 -2.88 -34.06
CA ASP A 288 -3.13 -3.78 -33.52
C ASP A 288 -3.97 -3.21 -32.36
N THR A 289 -3.90 -1.89 -32.09
CA THR A 289 -4.67 -1.23 -31.04
C THR A 289 -6.15 -1.20 -31.39
N PRO A 290 -7.03 -1.83 -30.61
CA PRO A 290 -8.46 -1.84 -30.91
C PRO A 290 -9.04 -0.41 -30.92
N PRO A 291 -9.98 -0.07 -31.84
CA PRO A 291 -10.53 1.28 -31.95
C PRO A 291 -11.19 1.80 -30.67
N TRP A 292 -11.72 0.91 -29.84
CA TRP A 292 -12.35 1.24 -28.58
C TRP A 292 -11.36 1.48 -27.43
N ALA A 293 -10.10 1.12 -27.57
CA ALA A 293 -9.13 1.15 -26.47
C ALA A 293 -8.90 2.57 -25.93
N VAL A 294 -8.53 3.50 -26.81
CA VAL A 294 -8.30 4.90 -26.40
C VAL A 294 -9.58 5.56 -25.86
N PRO A 295 -10.74 5.46 -26.52
CA PRO A 295 -11.99 5.96 -25.96
C PRO A 295 -12.35 5.36 -24.60
N LEU A 296 -12.11 4.07 -24.37
CA LEU A 296 -12.34 3.41 -23.07
C LEU A 296 -11.48 4.06 -21.97
N LEU A 297 -10.17 4.17 -22.21
CA LEU A 297 -9.23 4.69 -21.23
C LEU A 297 -9.46 6.18 -20.93
N LEU A 298 -9.80 6.99 -21.94
CA LEU A 298 -10.14 8.40 -21.75
C LEU A 298 -11.47 8.59 -21.02
N ARG A 299 -12.52 7.80 -21.33
CA ARG A 299 -13.78 7.85 -20.59
C ARG A 299 -13.60 7.44 -19.15
N TYR A 300 -12.80 6.40 -18.89
CA TYR A 300 -12.46 6.03 -17.52
C TYR A 300 -11.79 7.19 -16.76
N LEU A 301 -10.74 7.81 -17.33
CA LEU A 301 -10.07 8.94 -16.68
C LEU A 301 -11.02 10.13 -16.47
N GLY A 302 -11.90 10.40 -17.44
CA GLY A 302 -12.92 11.42 -17.32
C GLY A 302 -13.91 11.12 -16.19
N LEU A 303 -14.39 9.87 -16.06
CA LEU A 303 -15.27 9.45 -14.98
C LEU A 303 -14.59 9.55 -13.60
N ILE A 304 -13.32 9.18 -13.50
CA ILE A 304 -12.55 9.37 -12.27
C ILE A 304 -12.43 10.86 -11.93
N ALA A 305 -12.08 11.70 -12.90
CA ALA A 305 -12.01 13.14 -12.69
C ALA A 305 -13.37 13.75 -12.26
N CYS A 306 -14.45 13.34 -12.91
CA CYS A 306 -15.81 13.75 -12.52
C CYS A 306 -16.18 13.26 -11.11
N GLY A 307 -15.84 12.01 -10.76
CA GLY A 307 -16.10 11.46 -9.42
C GLY A 307 -15.33 12.20 -8.32
N LEU A 308 -14.05 12.49 -8.55
CA LEU A 308 -13.22 13.27 -7.61
C LEU A 308 -13.74 14.71 -7.49
N LEU A 309 -14.12 15.34 -8.60
CA LEU A 309 -14.73 16.67 -8.58
C LEU A 309 -16.09 16.66 -7.84
N ALA A 310 -16.90 15.64 -8.03
CA ALA A 310 -18.16 15.48 -7.29
C ALA A 310 -17.92 15.34 -5.78
N MET A 311 -16.83 14.67 -5.35
CA MET A 311 -16.45 14.62 -3.93
C MET A 311 -16.12 16.02 -3.39
N VAL A 312 -15.46 16.89 -4.16
CA VAL A 312 -15.21 18.29 -3.76
C VAL A 312 -16.52 19.06 -3.66
N VAL A 313 -17.34 19.03 -4.72
CA VAL A 313 -18.52 19.93 -4.85
C VAL A 313 -19.68 19.45 -3.98
N LEU A 314 -19.99 18.15 -3.99
CA LEU A 314 -21.15 17.56 -3.29
C LEU A 314 -20.77 17.05 -1.90
N GLY A 315 -19.55 16.50 -1.76
CA GLY A 315 -19.05 15.91 -0.51
C GLY A 315 -18.31 16.90 0.39
N ASN A 316 -18.04 18.13 -0.10
CA ASN A 316 -17.21 19.13 0.57
C ASN A 316 -15.84 18.58 1.06
N VAL A 317 -15.26 17.68 0.24
CA VAL A 317 -13.94 17.10 0.50
C VAL A 317 -12.89 18.12 0.11
N SER A 318 -12.05 18.52 1.06
CA SER A 318 -11.03 19.56 0.85
C SER A 318 -9.60 19.07 1.06
N ASN A 319 -9.42 17.81 1.42
CA ASN A 319 -8.09 17.21 1.60
C ASN A 319 -7.99 15.91 0.80
N PHE A 320 -7.05 15.85 -0.15
CA PHE A 320 -6.76 14.67 -0.95
C PHE A 320 -5.35 14.17 -0.67
N ASP A 321 -5.23 12.89 -0.35
CA ASP A 321 -3.91 12.25 -0.21
C ASP A 321 -3.52 11.58 -1.53
N GLY A 322 -2.27 11.73 -1.94
CA GLY A 322 -1.71 11.10 -3.14
C GLY A 322 -1.91 9.58 -3.18
N ARG A 323 -1.98 8.92 -2.00
CA ARG A 323 -2.29 7.47 -1.87
C ARG A 323 -3.71 7.10 -2.32
N TRP A 324 -4.63 8.05 -2.42
CA TRP A 324 -5.99 7.81 -2.94
C TRP A 324 -6.06 7.99 -4.44
N ILE A 325 -5.33 8.97 -4.97
CA ILE A 325 -5.33 9.34 -6.40
C ILE A 325 -4.50 8.35 -7.22
N HIS A 326 -3.31 7.98 -6.71
CA HIS A 326 -2.36 7.15 -7.47
C HIS A 326 -2.95 5.85 -8.06
N PRO A 327 -3.68 4.99 -7.33
CA PRO A 327 -4.23 3.77 -7.91
C PRO A 327 -5.24 4.02 -9.03
N LEU A 328 -5.97 5.16 -8.95
CA LEU A 328 -6.99 5.53 -9.95
C LEU A 328 -6.37 6.01 -11.27
N VAL A 329 -5.17 6.60 -11.23
CA VAL A 329 -4.50 7.17 -12.41
C VAL A 329 -3.27 6.38 -12.86
N CYS A 330 -2.90 5.29 -12.18
CA CYS A 330 -1.67 4.53 -12.46
C CYS A 330 -1.61 3.96 -13.89
N MET A 331 -2.75 3.84 -14.58
CA MET A 331 -2.83 3.41 -15.97
C MET A 331 -2.57 4.54 -17.00
N ALA A 332 -2.34 5.77 -16.57
CA ALA A 332 -2.13 6.91 -17.47
C ALA A 332 -0.98 6.69 -18.48
N PRO A 333 0.18 6.09 -18.12
CA PRO A 333 1.19 5.73 -19.10
C PRO A 333 0.66 4.76 -20.17
N MET A 334 -0.14 3.76 -19.80
CA MET A 334 -0.76 2.83 -20.74
C MET A 334 -1.71 3.54 -21.72
N ALA A 335 -2.51 4.49 -21.21
CA ALA A 335 -3.41 5.28 -22.06
C ALA A 335 -2.63 6.11 -23.07
N ALA A 336 -1.54 6.75 -22.67
CA ALA A 336 -0.72 7.56 -23.52
C ALA A 336 0.00 6.74 -24.64
N PHE A 337 0.55 5.58 -24.28
CA PHE A 337 1.15 4.68 -25.28
C PHE A 337 0.10 4.01 -26.18
N ALA A 338 -1.11 3.76 -25.71
CA ALA A 338 -2.22 3.30 -26.55
C ALA A 338 -2.65 4.39 -27.54
N TRP A 339 -2.64 5.65 -27.12
CA TRP A 339 -2.94 6.81 -27.98
C TRP A 339 -1.84 7.07 -29.02
N ARG A 340 -0.57 6.73 -28.69
CA ARG A 340 0.61 6.93 -29.57
C ARG A 340 1.48 5.68 -29.62
N PRO A 341 1.01 4.57 -30.23
CA PRO A 341 1.73 3.30 -30.21
C PRO A 341 3.12 3.37 -30.87
N GLY A 342 3.31 4.23 -31.87
CA GLY A 342 4.60 4.42 -32.55
C GLY A 342 5.72 5.05 -31.71
N LEU A 343 5.43 5.48 -30.47
CA LEU A 343 6.49 5.89 -29.53
C LEU A 343 7.42 4.71 -29.20
N GLY A 344 6.86 3.49 -29.09
CA GLY A 344 7.63 2.28 -28.80
C GLY A 344 8.66 1.91 -29.87
N ASP A 345 8.44 2.34 -31.14
CA ASP A 345 9.27 2.01 -32.28
C ASP A 345 10.44 2.97 -32.47
N ARG A 346 10.54 4.02 -31.67
CA ARG A 346 11.61 5.03 -31.77
C ARG A 346 12.83 4.66 -30.93
N PRO A 347 13.92 4.15 -31.49
CA PRO A 347 15.01 3.56 -30.72
C PRO A 347 15.72 4.54 -29.79
N ARG A 348 15.93 5.80 -30.23
CA ARG A 348 16.55 6.83 -29.40
C ARG A 348 15.64 7.23 -28.24
N GLY A 349 14.34 7.46 -28.48
CA GLY A 349 13.36 7.80 -27.46
C GLY A 349 13.20 6.69 -26.44
N ARG A 350 13.11 5.45 -26.89
CA ARG A 350 13.03 4.24 -26.04
C ARG A 350 14.25 4.11 -25.12
N ARG A 351 15.48 4.30 -25.64
CA ARG A 351 16.70 4.24 -24.82
C ARG A 351 16.72 5.34 -23.75
N ARG A 352 16.37 6.59 -24.09
CA ARG A 352 16.27 7.70 -23.15
C ARG A 352 15.21 7.42 -22.07
N TYR A 353 14.05 6.96 -22.48
CA TYR A 353 12.94 6.63 -21.57
C TYR A 353 13.33 5.52 -20.59
N LEU A 354 13.88 4.40 -21.08
CA LEU A 354 14.33 3.29 -20.23
C LEU A 354 15.49 3.72 -19.31
N GLY A 355 16.42 4.54 -19.79
CA GLY A 355 17.49 5.12 -18.98
C GLY A 355 16.94 5.99 -17.84
N ALA A 356 15.93 6.84 -18.13
CA ALA A 356 15.28 7.67 -17.14
C ALA A 356 14.48 6.84 -16.12
N VAL A 357 13.80 5.77 -16.56
CA VAL A 357 13.09 4.83 -15.67
C VAL A 357 14.07 4.11 -14.76
N LEU A 358 15.15 3.57 -15.31
CA LEU A 358 16.19 2.89 -14.52
C LEU A 358 16.86 3.84 -13.54
N GLY A 359 17.19 5.05 -14.00
CA GLY A 359 17.73 6.12 -13.16
C GLY A 359 16.79 6.48 -12.01
N MET A 360 15.48 6.60 -12.26
CA MET A 360 14.49 6.86 -11.23
C MET A 360 14.37 5.69 -10.25
N ALA A 361 14.28 4.45 -10.72
CA ALA A 361 14.20 3.28 -9.86
C ALA A 361 15.44 3.15 -8.95
N LEU A 362 16.62 3.44 -9.49
CA LEU A 362 17.87 3.47 -8.74
C LEU A 362 17.91 4.62 -7.73
N LEU A 363 17.51 5.83 -8.14
CA LEU A 363 17.44 7.01 -7.28
C LEU A 363 16.52 6.78 -6.09
N LEU A 364 15.32 6.23 -6.34
CA LEU A 364 14.35 5.92 -5.31
C LEU A 364 14.86 4.85 -4.33
N TRP A 365 15.51 3.81 -4.84
CA TRP A 365 16.09 2.77 -4.00
C TRP A 365 17.24 3.32 -3.17
N LEU A 366 18.21 4.00 -3.77
CA LEU A 366 19.36 4.57 -3.07
C LEU A 366 18.93 5.69 -2.12
N GLY A 367 17.99 6.55 -2.53
CA GLY A 367 17.40 7.59 -1.69
C GLY A 367 16.73 6.99 -0.45
N GLY A 368 15.88 5.97 -0.62
CA GLY A 368 15.24 5.27 0.49
C GLY A 368 16.22 4.55 1.41
N ALA A 369 17.33 4.03 0.88
CA ALA A 369 18.40 3.42 1.67
C ALA A 369 19.28 4.47 2.40
N ALA A 370 19.50 5.62 1.78
CA ALA A 370 20.32 6.70 2.33
C ALA A 370 19.57 7.58 3.35
N ASP A 371 18.26 7.67 3.26
CA ASP A 371 17.42 8.55 4.08
C ASP A 371 17.66 8.39 5.60
N PRO A 372 17.65 7.17 6.19
CA PRO A 372 17.97 7.01 7.62
C PRO A 372 19.41 7.41 7.99
N LEU A 373 20.34 7.29 7.04
CA LEU A 373 21.74 7.68 7.25
C LEU A 373 21.90 9.19 7.21
N ILE A 374 21.20 9.86 6.30
CA ILE A 374 21.21 11.32 6.15
C ILE A 374 20.56 11.96 7.40
N ASP A 375 19.40 11.46 7.84
CA ASP A 375 18.72 11.99 9.01
C ASP A 375 19.53 11.79 10.28
N ALA A 376 20.18 10.65 10.46
CA ALA A 376 21.10 10.43 11.56
C ALA A 376 22.27 11.44 11.56
N ARG A 377 22.88 11.72 10.41
CA ARG A 377 23.96 12.72 10.28
C ARG A 377 23.48 14.16 10.54
N ARG A 378 22.21 14.45 10.26
CA ARG A 378 21.59 15.78 10.51
C ARG A 378 21.08 15.95 11.93
N GLY A 379 21.26 14.96 12.81
CA GLY A 379 20.72 14.99 14.18
C GLY A 379 19.20 14.92 14.25
N ARG A 380 18.54 14.43 13.21
CA ARG A 380 17.09 14.29 13.19
C ARG A 380 16.66 12.98 13.82
N ALA A 381 15.68 13.07 14.72
CA ALA A 381 15.00 11.91 15.28
C ALA A 381 14.09 11.26 14.22
N ASP A 382 14.63 10.29 13.45
CA ASP A 382 13.85 9.54 12.45
C ASP A 382 13.48 8.16 12.97
N ARG A 383 12.25 7.74 12.67
CA ARG A 383 11.69 6.44 13.09
C ARG A 383 12.51 5.25 12.58
N PHE A 384 13.09 5.32 11.40
CA PHE A 384 13.95 4.24 10.88
C PHE A 384 15.23 4.03 11.69
N ASN A 385 15.60 4.99 12.53
CA ASN A 385 16.75 4.91 13.44
C ASN A 385 16.36 4.56 14.88
N TRP A 386 15.13 4.13 15.15
CA TRP A 386 14.72 3.69 16.48
C TRP A 386 15.64 2.55 16.98
N PRO A 387 16.03 2.57 18.26
CA PRO A 387 16.96 1.60 18.86
C PRO A 387 16.25 0.29 19.23
N VAL A 388 15.56 -0.33 18.27
CA VAL A 388 14.65 -1.48 18.48
C VAL A 388 15.33 -2.65 19.19
N VAL A 389 16.59 -2.94 18.86
CA VAL A 389 17.35 -4.04 19.48
C VAL A 389 17.65 -3.72 20.95
N ARG A 390 18.18 -2.52 21.22
CA ARG A 390 18.47 -2.07 22.60
C ARG A 390 17.20 -2.00 23.45
N MET A 391 16.09 -1.58 22.87
CA MET A 391 14.78 -1.56 23.54
C MET A 391 14.40 -2.98 24.00
N ALA A 392 14.49 -3.97 23.11
CA ALA A 392 14.17 -5.36 23.45
C ALA A 392 15.12 -5.97 24.47
N GLU A 393 16.42 -5.69 24.36
CA GLU A 393 17.46 -6.15 25.32
C GLU A 393 17.19 -5.55 26.72
N ARG A 394 16.90 -4.27 26.79
CA ARG A 394 16.61 -3.58 28.06
C ARG A 394 15.31 -4.07 28.70
N LEU A 395 14.28 -4.38 27.91
CA LEU A 395 13.05 -4.98 28.43
C LEU A 395 13.31 -6.37 29.03
N ARG A 396 14.11 -7.20 28.36
CA ARG A 396 14.51 -8.50 28.95
C ARG A 396 15.34 -8.35 30.23
N ALA A 397 16.27 -7.41 30.24
CA ALA A 397 17.08 -7.09 31.43
C ALA A 397 16.23 -6.54 32.60
N ALA A 398 15.12 -5.89 32.30
CA ALA A 398 14.15 -5.42 33.30
C ALA A 398 13.17 -6.54 33.76
N GLY A 399 13.34 -7.78 33.28
CA GLY A 399 12.54 -8.94 33.70
C GLY A 399 11.31 -9.22 32.81
N TYR A 400 11.18 -8.59 31.64
CA TYR A 400 10.10 -8.93 30.71
C TYR A 400 10.34 -10.31 30.08
N ASP A 401 9.39 -11.23 30.22
CA ASP A 401 9.48 -12.63 29.80
C ASP A 401 9.37 -12.86 28.28
N GLY A 402 8.97 -11.82 27.52
CA GLY A 402 8.76 -11.89 26.08
C GLY A 402 7.49 -12.63 25.64
N ARG A 403 6.62 -13.01 26.56
CA ARG A 403 5.35 -13.76 26.33
C ARG A 403 4.13 -13.08 26.93
N SER A 404 4.29 -12.39 28.04
CA SER A 404 3.23 -11.62 28.69
C SER A 404 2.64 -10.57 27.74
N PRO A 405 1.32 -10.28 27.82
CA PRO A 405 0.67 -9.28 26.98
C PRO A 405 1.34 -7.92 27.00
N ILE A 406 1.45 -7.30 25.82
CA ILE A 406 1.93 -5.92 25.66
C ILE A 406 0.73 -5.03 25.37
N ILE A 407 0.56 -3.98 26.17
CA ILE A 407 -0.46 -2.95 26.03
C ILE A 407 0.27 -1.67 25.60
N ALA A 408 0.05 -1.23 24.39
CA ALA A 408 0.79 -0.13 23.77
C ALA A 408 -0.11 1.07 23.50
N SER A 409 0.46 2.28 23.65
CA SER A 409 -0.26 3.55 23.44
C SER A 409 -0.57 3.84 21.98
N HIS A 410 0.18 3.27 21.03
CA HIS A 410 -0.05 3.43 19.59
C HIS A 410 0.58 2.28 18.76
N HIS A 411 0.18 2.17 17.49
CA HIS A 411 0.56 1.07 16.62
C HIS A 411 2.07 0.93 16.40
N ILE A 412 2.84 2.03 16.32
CA ILE A 412 4.27 1.94 15.98
C ILE A 412 5.04 1.18 17.04
N ILE A 413 4.92 1.57 18.32
CA ILE A 413 5.61 0.86 19.41
C ILE A 413 5.10 -0.56 19.55
N ALA A 414 3.78 -0.78 19.40
CA ALA A 414 3.15 -2.09 19.38
C ALA A 414 3.75 -3.02 18.33
N GLY A 415 3.78 -2.59 17.08
CA GLY A 415 4.32 -3.36 15.97
C GLY A 415 5.81 -3.64 16.11
N VAL A 416 6.59 -2.63 16.52
CA VAL A 416 8.02 -2.78 16.75
C VAL A 416 8.29 -3.85 17.82
N LEU A 417 7.61 -3.79 18.95
CA LEU A 417 7.80 -4.79 20.03
C LEU A 417 7.35 -6.18 19.61
N ARG A 418 6.25 -6.30 18.85
CA ARG A 418 5.82 -7.60 18.33
C ARG A 418 6.85 -8.24 17.40
N THR A 419 7.61 -7.47 16.62
CA THR A 419 8.71 -8.06 15.82
C THR A 419 9.82 -8.68 16.67
N ARG A 420 9.96 -8.28 17.95
CA ARG A 420 10.98 -8.75 18.89
C ARG A 420 10.47 -9.79 19.86
N PHE A 421 9.18 -9.75 20.13
CA PHE A 421 8.45 -10.64 21.03
C PHE A 421 7.27 -11.26 20.30
N PRO A 422 7.52 -12.14 19.32
CA PRO A 422 6.46 -12.68 18.43
C PRO A 422 5.44 -13.57 19.15
N GLN A 423 5.76 -14.03 20.36
CA GLN A 423 4.86 -14.84 21.19
C GLN A 423 3.99 -13.98 22.12
N ALA A 424 4.35 -12.72 22.36
CA ALA A 424 3.57 -11.81 23.17
C ALA A 424 2.34 -11.30 22.39
N PRO A 425 1.11 -11.50 22.91
CA PRO A 425 -0.05 -10.83 22.33
C PRO A 425 0.05 -9.32 22.56
N VAL A 426 -0.27 -8.54 21.53
CA VAL A 426 -0.14 -7.07 21.56
C VAL A 426 -1.51 -6.44 21.38
N THR A 427 -1.90 -5.57 22.30
CA THR A 427 -3.12 -4.75 22.23
C THR A 427 -2.73 -3.29 22.13
N VAL A 428 -3.32 -2.57 21.16
CA VAL A 428 -3.17 -1.13 21.04
C VAL A 428 -4.36 -0.46 21.70
N CYS A 429 -4.10 0.29 22.76
CA CYS A 429 -5.07 1.16 23.44
C CYS A 429 -4.63 2.59 23.18
N ASP A 430 -4.99 3.12 22.01
CA ASP A 430 -4.55 4.43 21.52
C ASP A 430 -4.85 5.51 22.55
N ALA A 431 -3.79 6.15 23.07
CA ALA A 431 -3.87 7.09 24.15
C ALA A 431 -4.65 8.38 23.81
N ASP A 432 -4.77 8.68 22.52
CA ASP A 432 -5.50 9.84 22.00
C ASP A 432 -7.01 9.61 21.89
N LEU A 433 -7.48 8.38 22.10
CA LEU A 433 -8.89 8.04 21.97
C LEU A 433 -9.65 8.15 23.32
N PRO A 434 -10.90 8.63 23.34
CA PRO A 434 -11.72 8.72 24.56
C PRO A 434 -11.92 7.38 25.29
N ARG A 435 -11.78 6.26 24.57
CA ARG A 435 -11.97 4.88 25.08
C ARG A 435 -10.67 4.25 25.60
N ALA A 436 -9.55 4.94 25.55
CA ALA A 436 -8.23 4.39 25.91
C ALA A 436 -8.20 3.73 27.29
N ALA A 437 -8.70 4.40 28.32
CA ALA A 437 -8.74 3.87 29.69
C ALA A 437 -9.59 2.59 29.81
N GLY A 438 -10.69 2.50 29.08
CA GLY A 438 -11.52 1.28 29.02
C GLY A 438 -10.80 0.11 28.39
N CYS A 439 -10.11 0.35 27.25
CA CYS A 439 -9.29 -0.62 26.55
C CYS A 439 -8.16 -1.15 27.46
N VAL A 440 -7.42 -0.26 28.13
CA VAL A 440 -6.34 -0.65 29.07
C VAL A 440 -6.89 -1.54 30.18
N ARG A 441 -7.95 -1.11 30.87
CA ARG A 441 -8.57 -1.92 31.95
C ARG A 441 -9.00 -3.31 31.47
N GLN A 442 -9.57 -3.41 30.28
CA GLN A 442 -9.98 -4.68 29.70
C GLN A 442 -8.78 -5.58 29.43
N ALA A 443 -7.71 -5.03 28.84
CA ALA A 443 -6.49 -5.76 28.50
C ALA A 443 -5.78 -6.25 29.78
N VAL A 444 -5.66 -5.42 30.80
CA VAL A 444 -5.09 -5.78 32.12
C VAL A 444 -5.89 -6.88 32.79
N ARG A 445 -7.21 -6.72 32.93
CA ARG A 445 -8.08 -7.76 33.50
C ARG A 445 -8.00 -9.08 32.76
N ALA A 446 -7.90 -9.05 31.44
CA ALA A 446 -7.74 -10.25 30.64
C ALA A 446 -6.38 -10.94 30.85
N ALA A 447 -5.31 -10.21 31.16
CA ALA A 447 -4.02 -10.78 31.54
C ALA A 447 -4.07 -11.39 32.95
N GLU A 448 -4.59 -10.65 33.92
CA GLU A 448 -4.75 -11.10 35.31
C GLU A 448 -5.63 -12.37 35.44
N ALA A 449 -6.75 -12.41 34.70
CA ALA A 449 -7.63 -13.59 34.68
C ALA A 449 -6.93 -14.85 34.15
N ARG A 450 -5.83 -14.70 33.39
CA ARG A 450 -5.00 -15.81 32.93
C ARG A 450 -3.79 -16.08 33.83
N GLY A 451 -3.65 -15.35 34.95
CA GLY A 451 -2.48 -15.41 35.80
C GLY A 451 -1.19 -14.93 35.12
N GLN A 452 -1.28 -14.04 34.12
CA GLN A 452 -0.16 -13.54 33.36
C GLN A 452 0.26 -12.15 33.86
N GLY A 453 1.58 -11.87 33.80
CA GLY A 453 2.07 -10.50 33.86
C GLY A 453 1.66 -9.70 32.63
N TRP A 454 2.00 -8.42 32.59
CA TRP A 454 1.76 -7.55 31.44
C TRP A 454 2.79 -6.42 31.38
N LEU A 455 2.96 -5.89 30.16
CA LEU A 455 3.81 -4.72 29.88
C LEU A 455 2.93 -3.62 29.26
N MET A 456 2.82 -2.48 29.93
CA MET A 456 2.30 -1.24 29.35
C MET A 456 3.45 -0.40 28.84
N VAL A 457 3.30 0.20 27.65
CA VAL A 457 4.38 0.95 27.01
C VAL A 457 3.86 2.10 26.15
N ALA A 458 4.52 3.27 26.24
CA ALA A 458 4.34 4.42 25.38
C ALA A 458 5.71 4.91 24.89
N ALA A 459 5.77 5.46 23.68
CA ALA A 459 6.99 5.98 23.09
C ALA A 459 6.74 7.37 22.48
N ASP A 460 7.73 8.26 22.60
CA ASP A 460 7.80 9.65 22.13
C ASP A 460 6.77 10.59 22.75
N ASP A 461 5.49 10.27 22.73
CA ASP A 461 4.43 11.04 23.34
C ASP A 461 4.07 10.44 24.70
N ALA A 462 4.17 11.23 25.74
CA ALA A 462 3.78 10.80 27.08
C ALA A 462 2.27 10.50 27.08
N ALA A 463 1.91 9.24 27.25
CA ALA A 463 0.52 8.86 27.44
C ALA A 463 -0.06 9.60 28.67
N PRO A 464 -1.30 10.08 28.63
CA PRO A 464 -1.89 10.83 29.73
C PRO A 464 -1.98 10.00 31.01
N ASN A 465 -1.90 10.65 32.17
CA ASN A 465 -1.92 9.96 33.47
C ASN A 465 -3.10 8.96 33.61
N GLY A 466 -4.28 9.31 33.08
CA GLY A 466 -5.44 8.42 33.12
C GLY A 466 -5.24 7.11 32.33
N TRP A 467 -4.38 7.09 31.32
CA TRP A 467 -4.02 5.88 30.59
C TRP A 467 -3.20 4.91 31.48
N TRP A 468 -2.20 5.45 32.20
CA TRP A 468 -1.37 4.68 33.12
C TRP A 468 -2.17 4.19 34.35
N LEU A 469 -2.97 5.07 34.94
CA LEU A 469 -3.83 4.75 36.09
C LEU A 469 -4.87 3.64 35.76
N ALA A 470 -5.32 3.59 34.51
CA ALA A 470 -6.23 2.52 34.06
C ALA A 470 -5.59 1.13 34.08
N GLY A 471 -4.27 1.01 34.09
CA GLY A 471 -3.52 -0.24 34.22
C GLY A 471 -3.29 -0.69 35.67
N THR A 472 -3.77 0.07 36.67
CA THR A 472 -3.60 -0.31 38.09
C THR A 472 -4.44 -1.54 38.41
N PRO A 473 -3.83 -2.62 38.96
CA PRO A 473 -4.57 -3.78 39.43
C PRO A 473 -5.58 -3.41 40.53
N ALA A 474 -6.72 -4.06 40.54
CA ALA A 474 -7.73 -3.84 41.59
C ALA A 474 -7.17 -4.28 42.96
N GLY A 475 -6.93 -3.35 43.87
CA GLY A 475 -6.41 -3.59 45.23
C GLY A 475 -4.90 -3.85 45.33
N GLY A 476 -4.12 -3.65 44.23
CA GLY A 476 -2.67 -3.81 44.20
C GLY A 476 -1.89 -2.51 44.32
N ALA A 477 -0.61 -2.57 44.68
CA ALA A 477 0.31 -1.47 44.58
C ALA A 477 0.51 -1.09 43.10
N LEU A 478 0.56 0.22 42.83
CA LEU A 478 0.89 0.74 41.48
C LEU A 478 2.26 0.21 41.04
N PRO A 479 2.35 -0.49 39.89
CA PRO A 479 3.65 -0.78 39.32
C PRO A 479 4.41 0.52 39.06
N CYS A 480 5.72 0.53 39.31
CA CYS A 480 6.51 1.73 39.13
C CYS A 480 6.58 2.13 37.66
N LEU A 481 6.11 3.33 37.34
CA LEU A 481 6.30 3.92 36.01
C LEU A 481 7.78 4.23 35.84
N GLN A 482 8.40 3.63 34.83
CA GLN A 482 9.78 3.86 34.45
C GLN A 482 9.84 4.68 33.17
N THR A 483 10.75 5.65 33.12
CA THR A 483 11.06 6.41 31.90
C THR A 483 12.48 6.08 31.46
N TRP A 484 12.63 5.64 30.22
CA TRP A 484 13.92 5.35 29.62
C TRP A 484 14.22 6.33 28.49
N ALA A 485 15.44 6.87 28.48
CA ALA A 485 16.02 7.61 27.38
C ALA A 485 16.93 6.67 26.57
N LEU A 486 16.56 6.39 25.34
CA LEU A 486 17.27 5.47 24.46
C LEU A 486 17.84 6.23 23.26
N PRO A 487 19.17 6.31 23.07
CA PRO A 487 19.75 7.00 21.93
C PRO A 487 19.35 6.30 20.63
N TYR A 488 18.96 7.09 19.63
CA TYR A 488 18.65 6.57 18.29
C TYR A 488 19.86 5.85 17.68
N ARG A 489 19.59 4.85 16.84
CA ARG A 489 20.63 4.17 16.11
C ARG A 489 21.32 5.17 15.17
N ARG A 490 22.66 5.22 15.20
CA ARG A 490 23.48 6.14 14.39
C ARG A 490 23.25 7.63 14.65
N ALA A 491 22.62 7.98 15.77
CA ALA A 491 22.37 9.37 16.12
C ALA A 491 23.68 10.12 16.44
N ARG A 492 23.65 11.44 16.26
CA ARG A 492 24.66 12.34 16.81
C ARG A 492 24.49 12.45 18.33
N ALA A 493 25.53 12.85 19.03
CA ALA A 493 25.50 13.00 20.48
C ALA A 493 24.47 14.05 20.96
N ASP A 494 24.17 15.04 20.12
CA ASP A 494 23.24 16.13 20.37
C ASP A 494 21.76 15.78 19.98
N THR A 495 21.51 14.62 19.39
CA THR A 495 20.14 14.19 19.04
C THR A 495 19.38 13.80 20.30
N PRO A 496 18.19 14.40 20.57
CA PRO A 496 17.37 14.00 21.71
C PRO A 496 17.08 12.50 21.65
N PRO A 497 17.22 11.76 22.76
CA PRO A 497 16.95 10.32 22.77
C PRO A 497 15.47 10.03 22.64
N LEU A 498 15.15 8.83 22.13
CA LEU A 498 13.80 8.28 22.16
C LEU A 498 13.39 8.11 23.64
N ARG A 499 12.28 8.73 24.02
CA ARG A 499 11.66 8.50 25.32
C ARG A 499 10.77 7.28 25.25
N LEU A 500 10.93 6.37 26.21
CA LEU A 500 10.09 5.19 26.38
C LEU A 500 9.59 5.17 27.84
N ASP A 501 8.29 5.35 28.02
CA ASP A 501 7.64 5.20 29.30
C ASP A 501 7.01 3.81 29.38
N LEU A 502 7.19 3.12 30.51
CA LEU A 502 6.70 1.74 30.67
C LEU A 502 6.34 1.40 32.11
N MET A 503 5.38 0.50 32.25
CA MET A 503 5.05 -0.19 33.48
C MET A 503 5.10 -1.69 33.22
N LEU A 504 5.89 -2.42 34.02
CA LEU A 504 6.01 -3.87 33.95
C LEU A 504 5.40 -4.48 35.21
N HIS A 505 4.39 -5.31 35.03
CA HIS A 505 3.82 -6.14 36.09
C HIS A 505 4.26 -7.59 35.86
N PRO A 506 5.09 -8.17 36.72
CA PRO A 506 5.54 -9.55 36.58
C PRO A 506 4.37 -10.54 36.74
N ALA A 507 4.49 -11.71 36.12
CA ALA A 507 3.55 -12.79 36.41
C ALA A 507 3.62 -13.17 37.90
N PRO A 508 2.48 -13.50 38.53
CA PRO A 508 2.48 -13.99 39.90
C PRO A 508 3.36 -15.25 39.98
N ILE A 509 4.35 -15.22 40.88
CA ILE A 509 5.17 -16.39 41.16
C ILE A 509 4.29 -17.33 42.00
N PHE A 510 3.65 -18.30 41.35
CA PHE A 510 3.06 -19.40 42.10
C PHE A 510 4.19 -20.16 42.77
N LYS A 511 4.31 -20.02 44.10
CA LYS A 511 5.16 -20.83 44.95
C LYS A 511 4.50 -22.20 45.16
#